data_94781a776c8bcfdcedd0d3dd808afcea
#
_entry.id   94781a776c8bcfdcedd0d3dd808afcea
#
_cell.length_a   1.000
_cell.length_b   1.000
_cell.length_c   1.000
_cell.angle_alpha   90.00
_cell.angle_beta   90.00
_cell.angle_gamma   90.00
#
_symmetry.space_group_name_H-M   'P 1'
#
loop_
_entity.id
_entity.type
_entity.pdbx_description
1 polymer ?
#
loop_
_entity_poly.entity_id
_entity_poly.type
_entity_poly.pdbx_seq_one_letter_code
_entity_poly.pdbx_strand_id
1 'polypeptide(L)'
;FDLNQFRPSELTTDGFAVSNADGQGHLRFGFQVYLDFSRDALELQVTNGPIPDQRLALVHSQLTGHLTWSLGLWERLVIFMDVPYTFILGDNLTNAGAGFLESIGLDALIPTGSGLGDLYVGARGVLYGTRENIFQLAVQATLTTNTASAARPVQNYLGEPDKSPHVGGWFEVLGTFNVGEWIRIPLNLGYKTSFTQDIPSLGIGNQLTFGAAVQLLLGQDQFMLTVEAFGRTAAATGTGFGGSQESPVELLGGFKYLHRKGFAVGIAGTGGVTSGYGNPDWRLIGMLGYTMPAKQKSVVVAAEPDAVVVAVADPDSDRDGDGVPDRIDNCPDDPGPVENQGCPQEQHVVIEDTRFEILDKIYFNSDSAKLQRRSHAVLDNVAEVLIAHPEIPIIRVEGHTDSTGRATYNMGLSQRRAESVARYLVDEGGVRRDRLIAEGFGETRPLVPDAHTKMALAQNRRVEFHLNYTIAESPETEGENEESSEP
;
A
#
# COMPACT_ATOMS: atom_id res chain seq x y z
N PHE A 1 -13.79 -19.04 -24.64
CA PHE A 1 -12.35 -19.16 -24.40
C PHE A 1 -11.69 -17.79 -24.60
N ASP A 2 -11.01 -17.29 -23.59
CA ASP A 2 -10.36 -15.99 -23.64
C ASP A 2 -8.96 -16.13 -24.25
N LEU A 3 -8.76 -15.49 -25.41
CA LEU A 3 -7.48 -15.48 -26.12
C LEU A 3 -6.49 -14.49 -25.48
N ASN A 4 -6.98 -13.45 -24.80
CA ASN A 4 -6.12 -12.48 -24.16
C ASN A 4 -5.66 -13.02 -22.81
N GLN A 5 -4.35 -13.26 -22.66
CA GLN A 5 -3.79 -13.68 -21.38
C GLN A 5 -3.57 -12.52 -20.41
N PHE A 6 -3.34 -11.33 -20.98
CA PHE A 6 -3.12 -10.15 -20.16
C PHE A 6 -4.40 -9.81 -19.42
N ARG A 7 -4.28 -9.76 -18.11
CA ARG A 7 -5.27 -9.20 -17.23
C ARG A 7 -4.57 -8.16 -16.35
N PRO A 8 -5.09 -6.92 -16.31
CA PRO A 8 -4.52 -5.91 -15.46
C PRO A 8 -4.62 -6.31 -14.00
N SER A 9 -3.58 -5.97 -13.25
CA SER A 9 -3.59 -6.05 -11.80
C SER A 9 -4.58 -5.05 -11.20
N GLU A 10 -5.07 -5.33 -9.99
CA GLU A 10 -6.21 -4.64 -9.39
C GLU A 10 -5.84 -3.30 -8.75
N LEU A 11 -4.59 -3.12 -8.33
CA LEU A 11 -4.12 -1.92 -7.64
C LEU A 11 -3.08 -1.16 -8.44
N THR A 12 -3.09 0.18 -8.35
CA THR A 12 -2.07 1.03 -8.99
C THR A 12 -0.65 0.70 -8.53
N THR A 13 -0.53 0.15 -7.33
CA THR A 13 0.74 -0.25 -6.69
C THR A 13 1.19 -1.68 -7.01
N ASP A 14 0.36 -2.46 -7.68
CA ASP A 14 0.72 -3.78 -8.22
C ASP A 14 1.63 -3.65 -9.44
N GLY A 15 2.12 -4.76 -9.99
CA GLY A 15 2.71 -4.82 -11.32
C GLY A 15 1.69 -4.45 -12.41
N PHE A 16 1.96 -4.77 -13.66
CA PHE A 16 0.98 -4.65 -14.73
C PHE A 16 0.05 -5.87 -14.79
N ALA A 17 0.59 -7.07 -14.64
CA ALA A 17 -0.13 -8.34 -14.68
C ALA A 17 0.00 -9.14 -13.38
N VAL A 18 1.07 -8.94 -12.61
CA VAL A 18 1.35 -9.67 -11.37
C VAL A 18 0.97 -8.81 -10.17
N SER A 19 0.06 -9.34 -9.35
CA SER A 19 -0.48 -8.65 -8.18
C SER A 19 0.42 -8.83 -6.96
N ASN A 20 0.52 -7.79 -6.14
CA ASN A 20 1.13 -7.85 -4.82
C ASN A 20 0.12 -8.38 -3.77
N ALA A 21 0.61 -8.87 -2.65
CA ALA A 21 -0.22 -9.28 -1.50
C ALA A 21 -0.67 -8.09 -0.64
N ASP A 22 -0.80 -6.91 -1.22
CA ASP A 22 -1.15 -5.66 -0.53
C ASP A 22 -2.66 -5.47 -0.36
N GLY A 23 -3.03 -4.78 0.72
CA GLY A 23 -4.32 -4.11 0.86
C GLY A 23 -4.29 -2.69 0.30
N GLN A 24 -5.46 -2.07 0.16
CA GLN A 24 -5.60 -0.71 -0.38
C GLN A 24 -5.84 0.36 0.71
N GLY A 25 -6.07 -0.04 1.97
CA GLY A 25 -6.48 0.85 3.04
C GLY A 25 -8.01 0.99 3.17
N HIS A 26 -8.49 1.51 4.31
CA HIS A 26 -9.93 1.58 4.59
C HIS A 26 -10.61 2.70 3.80
N LEU A 27 -11.72 2.36 3.14
CA LEU A 27 -12.54 3.27 2.31
C LEU A 27 -11.75 4.04 1.24
N ARG A 28 -10.67 3.44 0.76
CA ARG A 28 -9.91 3.99 -0.35
C ARG A 28 -10.43 3.41 -1.66
N PHE A 29 -10.82 4.31 -2.54
CA PHE A 29 -11.26 3.98 -3.89
C PHE A 29 -10.09 4.09 -4.86
N GLY A 30 -9.99 3.12 -5.78
CA GLY A 30 -9.07 3.11 -6.90
C GLY A 30 -9.80 2.98 -8.22
N PHE A 31 -9.25 3.61 -9.23
CA PHE A 31 -9.72 3.52 -10.61
C PHE A 31 -8.52 3.46 -11.55
N GLN A 32 -8.57 2.59 -12.55
CA GLN A 32 -7.51 2.46 -13.55
C GLN A 32 -8.11 2.23 -14.93
N VAL A 33 -7.43 2.77 -15.93
CA VAL A 33 -7.67 2.52 -17.34
C VAL A 33 -6.41 1.91 -17.92
N TYR A 34 -6.52 0.73 -18.51
CA TYR A 34 -5.46 0.14 -19.32
C TYR A 34 -5.85 0.15 -20.79
N LEU A 35 -4.88 0.38 -21.64
CA LEU A 35 -4.96 0.18 -23.07
C LEU A 35 -3.89 -0.84 -23.46
N ASP A 36 -4.33 -1.98 -23.93
CA ASP A 36 -3.52 -3.12 -24.32
C ASP A 36 -3.64 -3.31 -25.82
N PHE A 37 -2.56 -3.02 -26.53
CA PHE A 37 -2.45 -3.30 -27.96
C PHE A 37 -1.56 -4.53 -28.16
N SER A 38 -2.10 -5.56 -28.81
CA SER A 38 -1.37 -6.79 -29.10
C SER A 38 -1.40 -7.13 -30.60
N ARG A 39 -0.32 -7.76 -31.05
CA ARG A 39 -0.16 -8.21 -32.41
C ARG A 39 0.00 -9.72 -32.49
N ASP A 40 -0.66 -10.32 -33.50
CA ASP A 40 -0.63 -11.76 -33.80
C ASP A 40 -0.97 -12.62 -32.56
N ALA A 41 -2.05 -12.21 -31.87
CA ALA A 41 -2.51 -12.84 -30.64
C ALA A 41 -3.00 -14.28 -30.82
N LEU A 42 -3.35 -14.67 -32.04
CA LEU A 42 -3.70 -16.04 -32.40
C LEU A 42 -3.20 -16.38 -33.79
N GLU A 43 -2.29 -17.34 -33.85
CA GLU A 43 -1.77 -17.91 -35.08
C GLU A 43 -2.18 -19.38 -35.25
N LEU A 44 -2.58 -19.78 -36.43
CA LEU A 44 -2.75 -21.18 -36.83
C LEU A 44 -1.50 -21.64 -37.59
N GLN A 45 -0.83 -22.66 -37.10
CA GLN A 45 0.28 -23.29 -37.80
C GLN A 45 -0.23 -24.48 -38.62
N VAL A 46 -0.15 -24.39 -39.94
CA VAL A 46 -0.55 -25.48 -40.84
C VAL A 46 0.66 -26.40 -41.11
N THR A 47 0.70 -27.54 -40.37
CA THR A 47 1.82 -28.48 -40.47
C THR A 47 1.74 -29.49 -41.61
N ASN A 48 0.55 -29.73 -42.18
CA ASN A 48 0.31 -30.76 -43.21
C ASN A 48 -0.41 -30.21 -44.45
N GLY A 49 -0.19 -28.95 -44.82
CA GLY A 49 -0.79 -28.35 -46.02
C GLY A 49 0.10 -28.46 -47.27
N PRO A 50 -0.38 -28.02 -48.42
CA PRO A 50 0.41 -28.00 -49.68
C PRO A 50 1.66 -27.09 -49.60
N ILE A 51 1.71 -26.22 -48.61
CA ILE A 51 2.88 -25.42 -48.25
C ILE A 51 3.12 -25.65 -46.74
N PRO A 52 4.08 -26.50 -46.33
CA PRO A 52 4.36 -26.75 -44.92
C PRO A 52 4.92 -25.49 -44.24
N ASP A 53 4.62 -25.34 -42.95
CA ASP A 53 5.06 -24.26 -42.09
C ASP A 53 4.50 -22.84 -42.39
N GLN A 54 3.32 -22.75 -43.03
CA GLN A 54 2.61 -21.47 -43.05
C GLN A 54 2.00 -21.15 -41.70
N ARG A 55 2.34 -19.96 -41.18
CA ARG A 55 1.63 -19.35 -40.07
C ARG A 55 0.56 -18.44 -40.58
N LEU A 56 -0.67 -18.65 -40.17
CA LEU A 56 -1.82 -17.86 -40.51
C LEU A 56 -2.29 -17.12 -39.25
N ALA A 57 -2.11 -15.82 -39.21
CA ALA A 57 -2.63 -15.02 -38.11
C ALA A 57 -4.16 -14.95 -38.21
N LEU A 58 -4.87 -15.48 -37.25
CA LEU A 58 -6.32 -15.39 -37.15
C LEU A 58 -6.74 -14.06 -36.48
N VAL A 59 -5.95 -13.54 -35.55
CA VAL A 59 -6.10 -12.23 -34.94
C VAL A 59 -4.79 -11.47 -35.08
N HIS A 60 -4.72 -10.60 -36.06
CA HIS A 60 -3.48 -9.85 -36.36
C HIS A 60 -3.23 -8.70 -35.40
N SER A 61 -4.26 -7.92 -35.10
CA SER A 61 -4.15 -6.78 -34.21
C SER A 61 -5.41 -6.63 -33.39
N GLN A 62 -5.25 -6.45 -32.09
CA GLN A 62 -6.36 -6.10 -31.22
C GLN A 62 -5.95 -4.99 -30.24
N LEU A 63 -6.90 -4.13 -29.92
CA LEU A 63 -6.79 -3.15 -28.86
C LEU A 63 -7.83 -3.47 -27.79
N THR A 64 -7.42 -3.74 -26.56
CA THR A 64 -8.32 -3.95 -25.44
C THR A 64 -8.18 -2.81 -24.44
N GLY A 65 -9.29 -2.16 -24.15
CA GLY A 65 -9.39 -1.22 -23.02
C GLY A 65 -9.91 -1.94 -21.79
N HIS A 66 -9.29 -1.74 -20.65
CA HIS A 66 -9.77 -2.22 -19.35
C HIS A 66 -10.14 -1.05 -18.48
N LEU A 67 -11.32 -1.12 -17.86
CA LEU A 67 -11.74 -0.21 -16.81
C LEU A 67 -11.77 -0.98 -15.51
N THR A 68 -10.87 -0.68 -14.60
CA THR A 68 -10.79 -1.35 -13.30
C THR A 68 -11.17 -0.41 -12.17
N TRP A 69 -11.92 -0.92 -11.19
CA TRP A 69 -12.25 -0.25 -9.95
C TRP A 69 -11.84 -1.11 -8.78
N SER A 70 -11.42 -0.46 -7.71
CA SER A 70 -11.10 -1.14 -6.47
C SER A 70 -11.55 -0.31 -5.27
N LEU A 71 -11.96 -1.00 -4.19
CA LEU A 71 -12.35 -0.41 -2.92
C LEU A 71 -11.70 -1.18 -1.78
N GLY A 72 -10.86 -0.51 -1.01
CA GLY A 72 -10.25 -1.06 0.19
C GLY A 72 -11.17 -0.98 1.40
N LEU A 73 -11.25 -2.07 2.17
CA LEU A 73 -12.03 -2.17 3.39
C LEU A 73 -11.17 -2.74 4.52
N TRP A 74 -11.29 -2.16 5.73
CA TRP A 74 -10.58 -2.62 6.95
C TRP A 74 -9.08 -2.86 6.77
N GLU A 75 -8.44 -2.14 5.83
CA GLU A 75 -7.02 -2.24 5.49
C GLU A 75 -6.55 -3.60 4.94
N ARG A 76 -7.38 -4.64 5.02
CA ARG A 76 -7.05 -6.02 4.67
C ARG A 76 -7.91 -6.62 3.57
N LEU A 77 -9.03 -6.00 3.24
CA LEU A 77 -9.93 -6.48 2.19
C LEU A 77 -9.95 -5.48 1.04
N VAL A 78 -9.83 -5.96 -0.18
CA VAL A 78 -10.02 -5.17 -1.41
C VAL A 78 -11.10 -5.85 -2.23
N ILE A 79 -12.14 -5.11 -2.59
CA ILE A 79 -13.13 -5.52 -3.58
C ILE A 79 -12.76 -4.82 -4.89
N PHE A 80 -12.83 -5.54 -6.00
CA PHE A 80 -12.47 -4.99 -7.30
C PHE A 80 -13.36 -5.50 -8.41
N MET A 81 -13.38 -4.74 -9.52
CA MET A 81 -14.07 -5.09 -10.75
C MET A 81 -13.24 -4.66 -11.94
N ASP A 82 -13.19 -5.47 -13.00
CA ASP A 82 -12.60 -5.17 -14.29
C ASP A 82 -13.61 -5.37 -15.40
N VAL A 83 -13.71 -4.38 -16.29
CA VAL A 83 -14.59 -4.37 -17.46
C VAL A 83 -13.72 -4.22 -18.72
N PRO A 84 -13.41 -5.29 -19.41
CA PRO A 84 -12.67 -5.23 -20.68
C PRO A 84 -13.59 -4.88 -21.85
N TYR A 85 -13.07 -4.09 -22.78
CA TYR A 85 -13.69 -3.83 -24.09
C TYR A 85 -12.63 -3.94 -25.16
N THR A 86 -12.85 -4.85 -26.13
CA THR A 86 -11.87 -5.13 -27.18
C THR A 86 -12.34 -4.61 -28.54
N PHE A 87 -11.39 -4.03 -29.26
CA PHE A 87 -11.51 -3.67 -30.66
C PHE A 87 -10.56 -4.57 -31.46
N ILE A 88 -11.08 -5.30 -32.43
CA ILE A 88 -10.26 -6.03 -33.40
C ILE A 88 -9.98 -5.09 -34.58
N LEU A 89 -8.69 -4.81 -34.75
CA LEU A 89 -8.20 -3.88 -35.77
C LEU A 89 -7.65 -4.69 -36.94
N GLY A 90 -8.45 -4.79 -38.00
CA GLY A 90 -8.04 -5.37 -39.28
C GLY A 90 -8.64 -6.74 -39.60
N ASP A 91 -9.15 -6.89 -40.80
CA ASP A 91 -9.53 -8.16 -41.41
C ASP A 91 -8.27 -8.83 -41.96
N ASN A 92 -7.82 -9.90 -41.29
CA ASN A 92 -6.52 -10.47 -41.61
C ASN A 92 -6.56 -11.82 -42.29
N LEU A 93 -7.74 -12.33 -42.49
CA LEU A 93 -7.88 -13.47 -43.36
C LEU A 93 -7.82 -12.98 -44.81
N THR A 94 -6.67 -13.21 -45.47
CA THR A 94 -6.65 -13.22 -46.92
C THR A 94 -7.77 -14.13 -47.41
N ASN A 95 -8.37 -13.85 -48.54
CA ASN A 95 -9.43 -14.69 -49.13
C ASN A 95 -9.05 -16.18 -49.15
N ALA A 96 -7.76 -16.51 -49.22
CA ALA A 96 -7.23 -17.87 -49.15
C ALA A 96 -7.33 -18.48 -47.75
N GLY A 97 -7.09 -17.68 -46.70
CA GLY A 97 -7.22 -18.14 -45.31
C GLY A 97 -8.67 -18.31 -44.88
N ALA A 98 -9.58 -17.42 -45.29
CA ALA A 98 -11.01 -17.55 -45.06
C ALA A 98 -11.56 -18.81 -45.71
N GLY A 99 -11.21 -19.05 -46.98
CA GLY A 99 -11.62 -20.27 -47.71
C GLY A 99 -11.04 -21.56 -47.11
N PHE A 100 -9.85 -21.51 -46.53
CA PHE A 100 -9.28 -22.65 -45.79
C PHE A 100 -10.05 -22.94 -44.51
N LEU A 101 -10.36 -21.95 -43.70
CA LEU A 101 -11.13 -22.12 -42.44
C LEU A 101 -12.56 -22.58 -42.75
N GLU A 102 -13.20 -22.05 -43.78
CA GLU A 102 -14.50 -22.51 -44.24
C GLU A 102 -14.44 -23.98 -44.68
N SER A 103 -13.35 -24.38 -45.35
CA SER A 103 -13.17 -25.78 -45.81
C SER A 103 -13.01 -26.80 -44.68
N ILE A 104 -12.58 -26.36 -43.50
CA ILE A 104 -12.42 -27.20 -42.31
C ILE A 104 -13.52 -26.95 -41.26
N GLY A 105 -14.55 -26.13 -41.59
CA GLY A 105 -15.69 -25.85 -40.71
C GLY A 105 -15.33 -24.98 -39.49
N LEU A 106 -14.27 -24.18 -39.56
CA LEU A 106 -13.80 -23.29 -38.51
C LEU A 106 -14.06 -21.79 -38.77
N ASP A 107 -14.82 -21.47 -39.78
CA ASP A 107 -15.23 -20.10 -40.17
C ASP A 107 -15.98 -19.37 -39.05
N ALA A 108 -16.78 -20.10 -38.27
CA ALA A 108 -17.48 -19.56 -37.10
C ALA A 108 -16.55 -19.18 -35.93
N LEU A 109 -15.28 -19.58 -35.97
CA LEU A 109 -14.31 -19.31 -34.91
C LEU A 109 -13.57 -17.98 -35.13
N ILE A 110 -13.81 -17.27 -36.21
CA ILE A 110 -13.10 -16.02 -36.51
C ILE A 110 -13.74 -14.88 -35.70
N PRO A 111 -13.05 -14.33 -34.73
CA PRO A 111 -13.58 -13.18 -34.00
C PRO A 111 -13.55 -11.95 -34.92
N THR A 112 -14.69 -11.30 -35.14
CA THR A 112 -14.81 -10.07 -35.92
C THR A 112 -15.51 -8.99 -35.11
N GLY A 113 -15.00 -7.76 -35.18
CA GLY A 113 -15.66 -6.59 -34.63
C GLY A 113 -15.16 -6.14 -33.23
N SER A 114 -16.00 -5.41 -32.52
CA SER A 114 -15.69 -4.84 -31.22
C SER A 114 -16.80 -5.13 -30.22
N GLY A 115 -16.47 -5.23 -28.93
CA GLY A 115 -17.48 -5.44 -27.88
C GLY A 115 -16.91 -5.65 -26.49
N LEU A 116 -17.82 -5.79 -25.53
CA LEU A 116 -17.48 -6.09 -24.14
C LEU A 116 -16.92 -7.52 -24.03
N GLY A 117 -15.86 -7.66 -23.26
CA GLY A 117 -15.38 -8.95 -22.79
C GLY A 117 -16.12 -9.43 -21.54
N ASP A 118 -15.60 -10.46 -20.90
CA ASP A 118 -16.13 -10.97 -19.66
C ASP A 118 -15.91 -9.99 -18.53
N LEU A 119 -16.92 -9.80 -17.70
CA LEU A 119 -16.81 -8.99 -16.49
C LEU A 119 -16.13 -9.81 -15.40
N TYR A 120 -15.16 -9.21 -14.73
CA TYR A 120 -14.46 -9.77 -13.58
C TYR A 120 -14.85 -9.00 -12.32
N VAL A 121 -15.32 -9.72 -11.30
CA VAL A 121 -15.62 -9.15 -9.98
C VAL A 121 -14.96 -10.02 -8.93
N GLY A 122 -14.17 -9.43 -8.05
CA GLY A 122 -13.42 -10.21 -7.09
C GLY A 122 -13.15 -9.49 -5.78
N ALA A 123 -12.55 -10.26 -4.88
CA ALA A 123 -12.09 -9.79 -3.59
C ALA A 123 -10.71 -10.37 -3.26
N ARG A 124 -9.84 -9.54 -2.68
CA ARG A 124 -8.52 -9.91 -2.15
C ARG A 124 -8.52 -9.71 -0.65
N GLY A 125 -8.16 -10.76 0.09
CA GLY A 125 -7.99 -10.72 1.54
C GLY A 125 -6.53 -10.86 1.94
N VAL A 126 -5.97 -9.88 2.64
CA VAL A 126 -4.61 -9.94 3.19
C VAL A 126 -4.64 -10.78 4.46
N LEU A 127 -3.99 -11.94 4.43
CA LEU A 127 -3.95 -12.90 5.54
C LEU A 127 -2.81 -12.58 6.51
N TYR A 128 -1.64 -12.20 5.98
CA TYR A 128 -0.44 -11.98 6.77
C TYR A 128 0.42 -10.85 6.20
N GLY A 129 1.02 -10.10 7.09
CA GLY A 129 2.01 -9.08 6.78
C GLY A 129 1.44 -7.77 6.26
N THR A 130 2.33 -6.79 6.22
CA THR A 130 2.18 -5.46 5.63
C THR A 130 3.41 -5.19 4.78
N ARG A 131 3.49 -4.06 4.09
CA ARG A 131 4.68 -3.66 3.33
C ARG A 131 5.97 -3.61 4.15
N GLU A 132 5.86 -3.54 5.46
CA GLU A 132 6.98 -3.48 6.40
C GLU A 132 7.55 -4.87 6.73
N ASN A 133 6.80 -5.93 6.47
CA ASN A 133 7.23 -7.29 6.71
C ASN A 133 8.03 -7.81 5.51
N ILE A 134 9.01 -8.65 5.76
CA ILE A 134 9.80 -9.33 4.71
C ILE A 134 8.89 -10.13 3.79
N PHE A 135 7.82 -10.70 4.34
CA PHE A 135 6.86 -11.53 3.60
C PHE A 135 5.43 -11.09 3.86
N GLN A 136 4.62 -11.09 2.81
CA GLN A 136 3.19 -10.87 2.85
C GLN A 136 2.46 -12.02 2.17
N LEU A 137 1.25 -12.32 2.64
CA LEU A 137 0.40 -13.36 2.07
C LEU A 137 -1.03 -12.83 1.93
N ALA A 138 -1.61 -13.03 0.76
CA ALA A 138 -3.02 -12.74 0.50
C ALA A 138 -3.65 -13.86 -0.32
N VAL A 139 -4.97 -13.93 -0.28
CA VAL A 139 -5.78 -14.77 -1.16
C VAL A 139 -6.72 -13.89 -1.96
N GLN A 140 -6.98 -14.28 -3.18
CA GLN A 140 -7.86 -13.57 -4.09
C GLN A 140 -8.85 -14.55 -4.73
N ALA A 141 -10.11 -14.15 -4.78
CA ALA A 141 -11.15 -14.89 -5.48
C ALA A 141 -11.85 -13.95 -6.47
N THR A 142 -12.00 -14.40 -7.70
CA THR A 142 -12.61 -13.63 -8.77
C THR A 142 -13.70 -14.48 -9.43
N LEU A 143 -14.86 -13.89 -9.62
CA LEU A 143 -15.94 -14.43 -10.45
C LEU A 143 -15.85 -13.80 -11.83
N THR A 144 -16.00 -14.60 -12.86
CA THR A 144 -16.09 -14.16 -14.24
C THR A 144 -17.47 -14.45 -14.77
N THR A 145 -18.11 -13.48 -15.38
CA THR A 145 -19.42 -13.65 -15.99
C THR A 145 -19.28 -13.60 -17.50
N ASN A 146 -19.93 -14.52 -18.20
CA ASN A 146 -19.96 -14.54 -19.65
C ASN A 146 -20.86 -13.41 -20.19
N THR A 147 -20.37 -12.17 -20.16
CA THR A 147 -21.06 -11.01 -20.74
C THR A 147 -20.80 -10.86 -22.23
N ALA A 148 -19.70 -11.42 -22.72
CA ALA A 148 -19.30 -11.35 -24.11
C ALA A 148 -20.18 -12.16 -25.05
N SER A 149 -20.80 -13.25 -24.60
CA SER A 149 -21.45 -14.25 -25.43
C SER A 149 -22.88 -13.91 -25.86
N ALA A 150 -23.54 -12.96 -25.21
CA ALA A 150 -25.01 -12.85 -25.32
C ALA A 150 -25.47 -12.14 -26.60
N ALA A 151 -24.63 -11.40 -27.32
CA ALA A 151 -25.14 -10.52 -28.38
C ALA A 151 -24.43 -10.57 -29.75
N ARG A 152 -23.15 -10.96 -29.85
CA ARG A 152 -22.40 -11.02 -31.10
C ARG A 152 -21.14 -11.87 -30.97
N PRO A 153 -20.64 -12.55 -32.01
CA PRO A 153 -19.34 -13.22 -31.98
C PRO A 153 -18.23 -12.16 -32.00
N VAL A 154 -18.09 -11.46 -30.89
CA VAL A 154 -17.07 -10.48 -30.71
C VAL A 154 -16.07 -11.07 -29.74
N GLN A 155 -14.84 -11.23 -30.24
CA GLN A 155 -13.66 -11.27 -29.41
C GLN A 155 -13.16 -12.60 -28.96
N ASN A 156 -12.08 -12.66 -28.43
CA ASN A 156 -11.38 -13.58 -27.55
C ASN A 156 -12.00 -14.98 -27.32
N TYR A 157 -13.16 -15.29 -27.89
CA TYR A 157 -13.89 -16.54 -27.78
C TYR A 157 -13.78 -17.37 -29.05
N LEU A 158 -13.10 -18.50 -28.93
CA LEU A 158 -13.18 -19.59 -29.87
C LEU A 158 -14.31 -20.53 -29.42
N GLY A 159 -15.32 -20.74 -30.23
CA GLY A 159 -16.40 -21.66 -29.99
C GLY A 159 -17.79 -21.11 -30.32
N GLU A 160 -18.77 -21.99 -30.48
CA GLU A 160 -20.16 -21.58 -30.67
C GLU A 160 -20.65 -20.81 -29.42
N PRO A 161 -21.43 -19.73 -29.61
CA PRO A 161 -21.99 -18.98 -28.50
C PRO A 161 -22.97 -19.88 -27.74
N ASP A 162 -22.54 -20.42 -26.60
CA ASP A 162 -23.46 -21.07 -25.69
C ASP A 162 -24.38 -20.00 -25.08
N LYS A 163 -25.68 -20.21 -25.24
CA LYS A 163 -26.72 -19.27 -24.81
C LYS A 163 -26.95 -19.27 -23.29
N SER A 164 -26.24 -20.08 -22.55
CA SER A 164 -26.39 -20.20 -21.10
C SER A 164 -25.48 -19.19 -20.38
N PRO A 165 -25.96 -18.47 -19.37
CA PRO A 165 -25.10 -17.65 -18.54
C PRO A 165 -24.16 -18.56 -17.72
N HIS A 166 -22.87 -18.53 -18.04
CA HIS A 166 -21.86 -19.27 -17.29
C HIS A 166 -21.10 -18.32 -16.36
N VAL A 167 -20.89 -18.78 -15.14
CA VAL A 167 -20.07 -18.10 -14.14
C VAL A 167 -18.82 -18.93 -13.93
N GLY A 168 -17.67 -18.38 -14.29
CA GLY A 168 -16.37 -18.96 -13.99
C GLY A 168 -15.83 -18.46 -12.65
N GLY A 169 -14.91 -19.20 -12.06
CA GLY A 169 -14.21 -18.82 -10.85
C GLY A 169 -12.70 -18.85 -11.05
N TRP A 170 -12.02 -17.93 -10.42
CA TRP A 170 -10.56 -17.89 -10.36
C TRP A 170 -10.13 -17.63 -8.92
N PHE A 171 -9.36 -18.54 -8.36
CA PHE A 171 -8.81 -18.45 -7.03
C PHE A 171 -7.28 -18.35 -7.10
N GLU A 172 -6.69 -17.41 -6.37
CA GLU A 172 -5.26 -17.16 -6.37
C GLU A 172 -4.71 -17.01 -4.95
N VAL A 173 -3.51 -17.50 -4.76
CA VAL A 173 -2.67 -17.22 -3.59
C VAL A 173 -1.57 -16.25 -4.04
N LEU A 174 -1.46 -15.15 -3.33
CA LEU A 174 -0.52 -14.07 -3.61
C LEU A 174 0.51 -14.01 -2.48
N GLY A 175 1.77 -14.18 -2.82
CA GLY A 175 2.91 -13.97 -1.92
C GLY A 175 3.71 -12.77 -2.37
N THR A 176 4.22 -11.95 -1.46
CA THR A 176 5.16 -10.88 -1.79
C THR A 176 6.32 -10.88 -0.82
N PHE A 177 7.54 -10.97 -1.34
CA PHE A 177 8.76 -10.79 -0.58
C PHE A 177 9.27 -9.36 -0.76
N ASN A 178 9.48 -8.65 0.35
CA ASN A 178 10.04 -7.31 0.39
C ASN A 178 11.51 -7.40 0.81
N VAL A 179 12.43 -7.09 -0.10
CA VAL A 179 13.88 -7.10 0.14
C VAL A 179 14.33 -5.66 0.33
N GLY A 180 14.46 -5.25 1.57
CA GLY A 180 14.64 -3.85 1.91
C GLY A 180 13.45 -3.01 1.47
N GLU A 181 13.72 -1.73 1.15
CA GLU A 181 12.66 -0.78 0.76
C GLU A 181 12.48 -0.65 -0.75
N TRP A 182 13.36 -1.25 -1.53
CA TRP A 182 13.49 -0.96 -2.97
C TRP A 182 13.09 -2.12 -3.86
N ILE A 183 13.06 -3.37 -3.34
CA ILE A 183 12.78 -4.55 -4.16
C ILE A 183 11.57 -5.27 -3.60
N ARG A 184 10.64 -5.58 -4.49
CA ARG A 184 9.49 -6.44 -4.21
C ARG A 184 9.49 -7.58 -5.19
N ILE A 185 9.20 -8.77 -4.70
CA ILE A 185 9.13 -10.00 -5.49
C ILE A 185 7.76 -10.63 -5.25
N PRO A 186 6.72 -10.21 -5.99
CA PRO A 186 5.42 -10.86 -5.94
C PRO A 186 5.45 -12.19 -6.69
N LEU A 187 4.75 -13.17 -6.13
CA LEU A 187 4.52 -14.51 -6.66
C LEU A 187 3.03 -14.84 -6.58
N ASN A 188 2.42 -15.18 -7.69
CA ASN A 188 1.00 -15.53 -7.79
C ASN A 188 0.86 -16.97 -8.27
N LEU A 189 -0.02 -17.71 -7.64
CA LEU A 189 -0.39 -19.05 -8.07
C LEU A 189 -1.90 -19.18 -7.98
N GLY A 190 -2.55 -19.58 -9.08
CA GLY A 190 -3.99 -19.63 -9.14
C GLY A 190 -4.54 -20.85 -9.86
N TYR A 191 -5.84 -21.04 -9.66
CA TYR A 191 -6.64 -22.03 -10.35
C TYR A 191 -7.88 -21.35 -10.92
N LYS A 192 -8.02 -21.39 -12.25
CA LYS A 192 -9.15 -20.83 -12.98
C LYS A 192 -10.02 -21.95 -13.51
N THR A 193 -11.30 -21.93 -13.15
CA THR A 193 -12.29 -22.84 -13.73
C THR A 193 -12.72 -22.28 -15.09
N SER A 194 -12.69 -23.10 -16.10
CA SER A 194 -13.22 -22.77 -17.42
C SER A 194 -14.28 -23.79 -17.79
N PHE A 195 -15.36 -23.31 -18.38
CA PHE A 195 -16.33 -24.24 -18.95
C PHE A 195 -15.71 -24.82 -20.22
N THR A 196 -15.61 -26.14 -20.23
CA THR A 196 -15.02 -26.87 -21.37
C THR A 196 -15.83 -26.64 -22.61
N GLN A 197 -15.18 -26.11 -23.65
CA GLN A 197 -15.64 -26.27 -25.02
C GLN A 197 -14.70 -27.27 -25.68
N ASP A 198 -15.24 -28.35 -26.19
CA ASP A 198 -14.50 -29.33 -26.96
C ASP A 198 -14.15 -28.72 -28.31
N ILE A 199 -13.04 -28.01 -28.38
CA ILE A 199 -12.43 -27.67 -29.65
C ILE A 199 -11.56 -28.87 -30.05
N PRO A 200 -11.82 -29.52 -31.21
CA PRO A 200 -10.99 -30.62 -31.66
C PRO A 200 -9.49 -30.21 -31.65
N SER A 201 -8.67 -30.96 -30.94
CA SER A 201 -7.22 -30.75 -30.79
C SER A 201 -6.79 -29.68 -29.74
N LEU A 202 -7.69 -29.00 -29.05
CA LEU A 202 -7.34 -28.06 -28.02
C LEU A 202 -8.06 -28.42 -26.71
N GLY A 203 -7.36 -29.00 -25.76
CA GLY A 203 -7.90 -29.33 -24.43
C GLY A 203 -8.03 -28.09 -23.56
N ILE A 204 -9.06 -27.26 -23.80
CA ILE A 204 -9.30 -26.05 -23.01
C ILE A 204 -10.22 -26.41 -21.85
N GLY A 205 -9.61 -26.66 -20.70
CA GLY A 205 -10.32 -26.95 -19.45
C GLY A 205 -9.93 -25.98 -18.35
N ASN A 206 -10.04 -26.45 -17.13
CA ASN A 206 -9.52 -25.74 -15.97
C ASN A 206 -8.01 -25.45 -16.13
N GLN A 207 -7.58 -24.33 -15.60
CA GLN A 207 -6.21 -23.84 -15.81
C GLN A 207 -5.53 -23.55 -14.48
N LEU A 208 -4.26 -23.87 -14.40
CA LEU A 208 -3.35 -23.31 -13.41
C LEU A 208 -2.77 -22.02 -13.96
N THR A 209 -2.82 -20.95 -13.18
CA THR A 209 -2.24 -19.66 -13.51
C THR A 209 -1.07 -19.38 -12.60
N PHE A 210 -0.06 -18.71 -13.12
CA PHE A 210 1.11 -18.33 -12.35
C PHE A 210 1.64 -16.96 -12.79
N GLY A 211 2.25 -16.28 -11.84
CA GLY A 211 2.91 -15.00 -12.08
C GLY A 211 4.07 -14.81 -11.11
N ALA A 212 5.13 -14.21 -11.58
CA ALA A 212 6.27 -13.80 -10.77
C ALA A 212 6.80 -12.47 -11.29
N ALA A 213 7.22 -11.58 -10.40
CA ALA A 213 7.85 -10.34 -10.83
C ALA A 213 8.98 -9.92 -9.91
N VAL A 214 9.83 -9.03 -10.44
CA VAL A 214 10.77 -8.23 -9.68
C VAL A 214 10.45 -6.78 -9.92
N GLN A 215 10.14 -6.06 -8.86
CA GLN A 215 9.78 -4.65 -8.86
C GLN A 215 10.85 -3.85 -8.13
N LEU A 216 11.44 -2.88 -8.81
CA LEU A 216 12.35 -1.90 -8.22
C LEU A 216 11.59 -0.61 -7.95
N LEU A 217 11.58 -0.18 -6.69
CA LEU A 217 10.92 1.02 -6.21
C LEU A 217 11.95 2.11 -5.98
N LEU A 218 11.81 3.24 -6.64
CA LEU A 218 12.77 4.35 -6.62
C LEU A 218 12.05 5.65 -6.25
N GLY A 219 12.80 6.63 -5.72
CA GLY A 219 12.27 7.95 -5.42
C GLY A 219 11.13 7.94 -4.39
N GLN A 220 11.26 7.20 -3.30
CA GLN A 220 10.21 7.02 -2.28
C GLN A 220 8.91 6.45 -2.88
N ASP A 221 9.03 5.37 -3.64
CA ASP A 221 7.95 4.67 -4.33
C ASP A 221 7.26 5.46 -5.46
N GLN A 222 7.82 6.59 -5.88
CA GLN A 222 7.23 7.35 -6.99
C GLN A 222 7.50 6.70 -8.34
N PHE A 223 8.58 5.93 -8.48
CA PHE A 223 8.93 5.25 -9.70
C PHE A 223 9.04 3.74 -9.45
N MET A 224 8.41 2.95 -10.29
CA MET A 224 8.50 1.51 -10.25
C MET A 224 8.95 0.99 -11.61
N LEU A 225 10.08 0.29 -11.62
CA LEU A 225 10.49 -0.55 -12.74
C LEU A 225 10.09 -1.98 -12.41
N THR A 226 9.47 -2.69 -13.35
CA THR A 226 9.04 -4.07 -13.15
C THR A 226 9.45 -4.94 -14.31
N VAL A 227 9.84 -6.17 -13.99
CA VAL A 227 9.96 -7.28 -14.93
C VAL A 227 9.05 -8.38 -14.40
N GLU A 228 8.12 -8.83 -15.24
CA GLU A 228 7.07 -9.79 -14.87
C GLU A 228 7.07 -10.97 -15.84
N ALA A 229 6.92 -12.17 -15.32
CA ALA A 229 6.61 -13.36 -16.09
C ALA A 229 5.26 -13.90 -15.63
N PHE A 230 4.34 -14.11 -16.53
CA PHE A 230 3.02 -14.64 -16.21
C PHE A 230 2.54 -15.60 -17.31
N GLY A 231 1.67 -16.49 -16.90
CA GLY A 231 1.17 -17.50 -17.83
C GLY A 231 0.12 -18.39 -17.20
N ARG A 232 -0.29 -19.36 -17.98
CA ARG A 232 -1.25 -20.39 -17.58
C ARG A 232 -0.89 -21.73 -18.20
N THR A 233 -1.38 -22.81 -17.63
CA THR A 233 -1.28 -24.15 -18.21
C THR A 233 -2.56 -24.92 -17.95
N ALA A 234 -2.95 -25.81 -18.87
CA ALA A 234 -4.13 -26.64 -18.64
C ALA A 234 -3.93 -27.50 -17.39
N ALA A 235 -4.93 -27.52 -16.50
CA ALA A 235 -4.93 -28.37 -15.32
C ALA A 235 -5.37 -29.77 -15.75
N ALA A 236 -4.42 -30.68 -15.83
CA ALA A 236 -4.54 -32.12 -16.06
C ALA A 236 -5.79 -32.63 -16.81
N THR A 237 -5.63 -32.89 -18.06
CA THR A 237 -6.53 -33.75 -18.85
C THR A 237 -5.97 -35.16 -18.90
N GLY A 238 -5.96 -35.89 -17.77
CA GLY A 238 -5.62 -37.33 -17.73
C GLY A 238 -4.17 -37.76 -18.03
N THR A 239 -3.33 -36.90 -18.59
CA THR A 239 -1.97 -37.23 -19.05
C THR A 239 -0.86 -36.33 -18.47
N GLY A 240 -1.17 -35.42 -17.54
CA GLY A 240 -0.20 -34.46 -16.96
C GLY A 240 -0.53 -33.00 -17.27
N PHE A 241 0.44 -32.11 -17.06
CA PHE A 241 0.31 -30.70 -17.42
C PHE A 241 0.23 -30.53 -18.95
N GLY A 242 -0.53 -29.53 -19.39
CA GLY A 242 -0.72 -29.24 -20.83
C GLY A 242 0.59 -29.13 -21.60
N GLY A 243 0.52 -29.45 -22.91
CA GLY A 243 1.66 -29.34 -23.81
C GLY A 243 2.13 -27.89 -23.99
N SER A 244 3.18 -27.67 -24.75
CA SER A 244 3.75 -26.34 -25.01
C SER A 244 2.73 -25.36 -25.63
N GLN A 245 1.78 -25.87 -26.42
CA GLN A 245 0.73 -25.07 -27.03
C GLN A 245 -0.36 -24.65 -26.04
N GLU A 246 -0.52 -25.40 -24.93
CA GLU A 246 -1.51 -25.16 -23.87
C GLU A 246 -0.91 -24.38 -22.69
N SER A 247 0.35 -24.01 -22.76
CA SER A 247 1.11 -23.35 -21.71
C SER A 247 1.76 -22.06 -22.19
N PRO A 248 0.92 -21.05 -22.54
CA PRO A 248 1.43 -19.75 -22.92
C PRO A 248 2.08 -19.02 -21.75
N VAL A 249 3.24 -18.43 -22.00
CA VAL A 249 3.99 -17.59 -21.04
C VAL A 249 4.42 -16.30 -21.71
N GLU A 250 4.15 -15.19 -21.07
CA GLU A 250 4.59 -13.85 -21.48
C GLU A 250 5.65 -13.31 -20.52
N LEU A 251 6.60 -12.57 -21.06
CA LEU A 251 7.57 -11.78 -20.30
C LEU A 251 7.29 -10.30 -20.55
N LEU A 252 7.15 -9.52 -19.48
CA LEU A 252 6.81 -8.11 -19.50
C LEU A 252 7.92 -7.29 -18.87
N GLY A 253 8.25 -6.16 -19.48
CA GLY A 253 9.05 -5.11 -18.90
C GLY A 253 8.25 -3.80 -18.83
N GLY A 254 8.20 -3.14 -17.69
CA GLY A 254 7.36 -1.97 -17.52
C GLY A 254 7.92 -0.93 -16.55
N PHE A 255 7.39 0.27 -16.71
CA PHE A 255 7.66 1.43 -15.87
C PHE A 255 6.36 2.06 -15.42
N LYS A 256 6.25 2.42 -14.12
CA LYS A 256 5.14 3.19 -13.56
C LYS A 256 5.67 4.41 -12.81
N TYR A 257 4.98 5.53 -12.96
CA TYR A 257 5.13 6.70 -12.11
C TYR A 257 3.91 6.78 -11.18
N LEU A 258 4.14 6.79 -9.89
CA LEU A 258 3.13 6.81 -8.83
C LEU A 258 3.22 8.16 -8.11
N HIS A 259 2.32 9.07 -8.42
CA HIS A 259 2.32 10.41 -7.82
C HIS A 259 1.74 10.37 -6.40
N ARG A 260 2.32 11.13 -5.47
CA ARG A 260 1.89 11.21 -4.04
C ARG A 260 0.41 11.57 -3.84
N LYS A 261 -0.20 12.30 -4.78
CA LYS A 261 -1.64 12.62 -4.75
C LYS A 261 -2.52 11.49 -5.30
N GLY A 262 -1.99 10.31 -5.53
CA GLY A 262 -2.71 9.11 -5.94
C GLY A 262 -2.78 8.85 -7.44
N PHE A 263 -2.32 9.74 -8.31
CA PHE A 263 -2.26 9.49 -9.75
C PHE A 263 -1.15 8.50 -10.09
N ALA A 264 -1.41 7.66 -11.07
CA ALA A 264 -0.45 6.70 -11.60
C ALA A 264 -0.47 6.73 -13.13
N VAL A 265 0.71 6.63 -13.73
CA VAL A 265 0.89 6.50 -15.19
C VAL A 265 1.89 5.38 -15.43
N GLY A 266 1.62 4.52 -16.38
CA GLY A 266 2.50 3.41 -16.68
C GLY A 266 2.56 3.06 -18.16
N ILE A 267 3.67 2.47 -18.57
CA ILE A 267 3.89 1.89 -19.88
C ILE A 267 4.65 0.58 -19.72
N ALA A 268 4.24 -0.43 -20.48
CA ALA A 268 4.91 -1.72 -20.50
C ALA A 268 4.91 -2.32 -21.90
N GLY A 269 5.90 -3.16 -22.16
CA GLY A 269 5.96 -4.00 -23.35
C GLY A 269 6.07 -5.46 -22.95
N THR A 270 5.42 -6.35 -23.72
CA THR A 270 5.51 -7.80 -23.51
C THR A 270 5.76 -8.54 -24.81
N GLY A 271 6.29 -9.75 -24.69
CA GLY A 271 6.38 -10.72 -25.76
C GLY A 271 6.15 -12.13 -25.25
N GLY A 272 5.58 -12.98 -26.13
CA GLY A 272 5.39 -14.40 -25.83
C GLY A 272 6.74 -15.13 -25.78
N VAL A 273 6.97 -15.88 -24.72
CA VAL A 273 8.19 -16.71 -24.56
C VAL A 273 7.98 -18.11 -25.10
N THR A 274 6.75 -18.59 -25.06
CA THR A 274 6.35 -19.90 -25.57
C THR A 274 5.44 -19.75 -26.78
N SER A 275 5.30 -20.79 -27.59
CA SER A 275 4.39 -20.82 -28.73
C SER A 275 2.94 -21.19 -28.35
N GLY A 276 2.52 -20.94 -27.11
CA GLY A 276 1.19 -21.24 -26.62
C GLY A 276 0.13 -20.32 -27.22
N TYR A 277 -1.09 -20.82 -27.36
CA TYR A 277 -2.22 -20.04 -27.87
C TYR A 277 -2.55 -18.84 -26.99
N GLY A 278 -2.80 -17.69 -27.62
CA GLY A 278 -3.07 -16.42 -26.95
C GLY A 278 -1.79 -15.68 -26.51
N ASN A 279 -0.60 -16.17 -26.89
CA ASN A 279 0.65 -15.43 -26.81
C ASN A 279 0.78 -14.52 -28.01
N PRO A 280 0.80 -13.19 -27.84
CA PRO A 280 1.09 -12.28 -28.94
C PRO A 280 2.58 -12.31 -29.27
N ASP A 281 2.93 -11.97 -30.52
CA ASP A 281 4.31 -11.70 -30.88
C ASP A 281 4.88 -10.59 -30.01
N TRP A 282 4.10 -9.53 -29.83
CA TRP A 282 4.40 -8.45 -28.91
C TRP A 282 3.12 -7.72 -28.47
N ARG A 283 3.21 -7.05 -27.35
CA ARG A 283 2.13 -6.27 -26.75
C ARG A 283 2.69 -4.97 -26.19
N LEU A 284 1.93 -3.89 -26.35
CA LEU A 284 2.20 -2.59 -25.72
C LEU A 284 1.04 -2.25 -24.79
N ILE A 285 1.35 -1.87 -23.57
CA ILE A 285 0.37 -1.54 -22.53
C ILE A 285 0.59 -0.13 -22.05
N GLY A 286 -0.46 0.70 -22.10
CA GLY A 286 -0.53 1.99 -21.45
C GLY A 286 -1.46 1.92 -20.23
N MET A 287 -1.14 2.61 -19.15
CA MET A 287 -1.94 2.66 -17.93
C MET A 287 -2.06 4.08 -17.41
N LEU A 288 -3.28 4.46 -17.08
CA LEU A 288 -3.60 5.64 -16.27
C LEU A 288 -4.42 5.18 -15.06
N GLY A 289 -4.08 5.67 -13.88
CA GLY A 289 -4.78 5.27 -12.67
C GLY A 289 -4.86 6.39 -11.64
N TYR A 290 -5.78 6.22 -10.73
CA TYR A 290 -5.93 7.04 -9.55
C TYR A 290 -6.34 6.15 -8.38
N THR A 291 -5.64 6.25 -7.27
CA THR A 291 -6.07 5.67 -6.00
C THR A 291 -6.15 6.79 -4.99
N MET A 292 -7.28 6.91 -4.32
CA MET A 292 -7.42 7.91 -3.26
C MET A 292 -6.19 7.79 -2.35
N PRO A 293 -5.42 8.86 -2.15
CA PRO A 293 -4.33 8.83 -1.20
C PRO A 293 -4.89 8.34 0.13
N ALA A 294 -4.10 7.57 0.90
CA ALA A 294 -4.46 7.36 2.29
C ALA A 294 -4.87 8.75 2.79
N LYS A 295 -6.08 8.89 3.34
CA LYS A 295 -6.27 10.02 4.24
C LYS A 295 -5.03 9.89 5.11
N GLN A 296 -4.03 10.74 4.88
CA GLN A 296 -3.24 11.14 6.00
C GLN A 296 -4.34 11.33 7.02
N LYS A 297 -4.42 10.47 8.07
CA LYS A 297 -5.03 11.00 9.27
C LYS A 297 -4.38 12.35 9.27
N SER A 298 -5.13 13.34 8.81
CA SER A 298 -4.69 14.68 9.05
C SER A 298 -4.38 14.51 10.52
N VAL A 299 -3.11 14.45 10.84
CA VAL A 299 -2.78 15.19 11.99
C VAL A 299 -3.54 16.46 11.68
N VAL A 300 -4.78 16.53 12.16
CA VAL A 300 -5.35 17.79 12.49
C VAL A 300 -4.19 18.25 13.35
N VAL A 301 -3.34 19.10 12.78
CA VAL A 301 -2.83 20.20 13.54
C VAL A 301 -4.16 20.80 13.96
N ALA A 302 -4.70 20.30 15.07
CA ALA A 302 -5.84 20.85 15.73
C ALA A 302 -5.35 22.25 15.86
N ALA A 303 -5.97 23.16 15.10
CA ALA A 303 -5.71 24.58 15.22
C ALA A 303 -5.44 24.72 16.68
N GLU A 304 -4.19 24.96 17.03
CA GLU A 304 -3.61 24.73 18.38
C GLU A 304 -4.76 24.87 19.35
N PRO A 305 -5.23 23.80 20.03
CA PRO A 305 -6.47 23.89 20.78
C PRO A 305 -6.20 25.08 21.67
N ASP A 306 -6.96 26.16 21.49
CA ASP A 306 -6.73 27.48 22.11
C ASP A 306 -6.10 27.21 23.45
N ALA A 307 -4.82 27.56 23.61
CA ALA A 307 -3.97 27.04 24.67
C ALA A 307 -4.75 27.20 25.96
N VAL A 308 -5.03 26.09 26.65
CA VAL A 308 -5.88 26.14 27.84
C VAL A 308 -5.12 27.03 28.80
N VAL A 309 -5.62 28.23 29.01
CA VAL A 309 -5.03 29.18 29.95
C VAL A 309 -5.33 28.63 31.35
N VAL A 310 -4.34 28.00 31.95
CA VAL A 310 -4.43 27.59 33.36
C VAL A 310 -3.93 28.75 34.18
N ALA A 311 -4.79 29.32 34.99
CA ALA A 311 -4.38 30.29 35.99
C ALA A 311 -3.54 29.56 37.04
N VAL A 312 -2.24 29.79 37.06
CA VAL A 312 -1.37 29.31 38.14
C VAL A 312 -1.68 30.17 39.37
N ALA A 313 -2.08 29.55 40.47
CA ALA A 313 -2.56 30.23 41.65
C ALA A 313 -1.48 31.13 42.31
N ASP A 314 -0.22 30.73 42.24
CA ASP A 314 0.97 31.47 42.68
C ASP A 314 2.21 30.87 42.02
N PRO A 315 2.94 31.62 41.18
CA PRO A 315 4.11 31.10 40.46
C PRO A 315 5.29 30.78 41.43
N ASP A 316 5.29 31.29 42.63
CA ASP A 316 6.37 31.09 43.65
C ASP A 316 5.89 30.20 44.79
N SER A 317 4.77 29.47 44.65
CA SER A 317 4.31 28.48 45.64
C SER A 317 5.37 27.38 45.81
N ASP A 318 5.71 27.06 47.05
CA ASP A 318 6.65 26.01 47.50
C ASP A 318 5.98 25.29 48.68
N ARG A 319 5.23 24.22 48.38
CA ARG A 319 4.33 23.57 49.38
C ARG A 319 5.08 22.78 50.43
N ASP A 320 6.19 22.17 50.10
CA ASP A 320 6.98 21.35 50.99
C ASP A 320 8.17 22.13 51.62
N GLY A 321 8.48 23.31 51.11
CA GLY A 321 9.44 24.26 51.68
C GLY A 321 10.90 23.88 51.39
N ASP A 322 11.19 23.17 50.33
CA ASP A 322 12.53 22.71 49.99
C ASP A 322 13.34 23.73 49.14
N GLY A 323 12.69 24.81 48.71
CA GLY A 323 13.29 25.88 47.94
C GLY A 323 13.18 25.71 46.44
N VAL A 324 12.43 24.71 45.96
CA VAL A 324 12.06 24.52 44.53
C VAL A 324 10.59 24.93 44.38
N PRO A 325 10.27 25.90 43.54
CA PRO A 325 8.87 26.28 43.28
C PRO A 325 8.05 25.11 42.71
N ASP A 326 6.80 24.90 43.20
CA ASP A 326 5.90 23.81 42.84
C ASP A 326 5.82 23.59 41.30
N ARG A 327 5.89 24.63 40.50
CA ARG A 327 5.77 24.56 39.04
C ARG A 327 6.93 23.84 38.33
N ILE A 328 8.10 23.76 38.97
CA ILE A 328 9.31 23.11 38.44
C ILE A 328 9.82 22.01 39.38
N ASP A 329 9.09 21.75 40.43
CA ASP A 329 9.38 20.69 41.41
C ASP A 329 8.74 19.38 40.97
N ASN A 330 9.55 18.37 40.72
CA ASN A 330 9.02 17.05 40.35
C ASN A 330 8.24 16.37 41.49
N CYS A 331 8.47 16.79 42.74
CA CYS A 331 7.86 16.20 43.94
C CYS A 331 7.28 17.28 44.88
N PRO A 332 6.32 18.10 44.48
CA PRO A 332 5.90 19.32 45.18
C PRO A 332 5.27 19.11 46.57
N ASP A 333 5.14 17.88 47.04
CA ASP A 333 4.63 17.52 48.35
C ASP A 333 5.67 16.77 49.22
N ASP A 334 6.86 16.42 48.66
CA ASP A 334 7.91 15.62 49.33
C ASP A 334 9.28 16.30 49.21
N PRO A 335 9.79 16.99 50.21
CA PRO A 335 10.99 17.84 50.12
C PRO A 335 12.24 17.09 49.71
N GLY A 336 12.97 17.62 48.74
CA GLY A 336 14.21 17.08 48.20
C GLY A 336 15.26 18.13 47.84
N PRO A 337 16.43 17.75 47.38
CA PRO A 337 17.48 18.73 47.02
C PRO A 337 17.18 19.37 45.63
N VAL A 338 17.51 20.65 45.49
CA VAL A 338 17.35 21.43 44.27
C VAL A 338 18.07 20.76 43.10
N GLU A 339 19.24 20.15 43.34
CA GLU A 339 20.02 19.42 42.33
C GLU A 339 19.29 18.20 41.77
N ASN A 340 18.25 17.73 42.45
CA ASN A 340 17.42 16.60 42.06
C ASN A 340 15.95 17.00 41.82
N GLN A 341 15.72 18.20 41.37
CA GLN A 341 14.41 18.78 41.03
C GLN A 341 13.37 18.64 42.17
N GLY A 342 13.78 18.94 43.43
CA GLY A 342 12.90 18.89 44.57
C GLY A 342 12.50 17.48 45.05
N CYS A 343 13.10 16.43 44.54
CA CYS A 343 12.75 15.05 44.90
C CYS A 343 13.82 14.37 45.76
N PRO A 344 13.41 13.52 46.74
CA PRO A 344 14.35 12.71 47.51
C PRO A 344 14.98 11.56 46.70
N GLN A 345 14.40 11.15 45.60
CA GLN A 345 14.86 10.06 44.71
C GLN A 345 15.43 10.63 43.42
N GLU A 346 16.41 9.91 42.81
CA GLU A 346 17.03 10.29 41.52
C GLU A 346 15.98 10.47 40.44
N GLN A 347 16.03 11.63 39.77
CA GLN A 347 15.08 12.02 38.74
C GLN A 347 15.68 11.86 37.32
N HIS A 348 14.85 11.43 36.37
CA HIS A 348 15.18 11.28 34.95
C HIS A 348 14.48 12.33 34.08
N VAL A 349 13.71 13.21 34.69
CA VAL A 349 12.88 14.23 34.03
C VAL A 349 13.10 15.57 34.67
N VAL A 350 13.13 16.64 33.89
CA VAL A 350 13.15 18.02 34.34
C VAL A 350 11.95 18.74 33.76
N ILE A 351 11.18 19.44 34.59
CA ILE A 351 10.07 20.28 34.14
C ILE A 351 10.63 21.62 33.65
N GLU A 352 10.47 21.89 32.37
CA GLU A 352 10.74 23.21 31.80
C GLU A 352 9.41 23.89 31.42
N ASP A 353 9.42 25.21 31.21
CA ASP A 353 8.22 26.00 30.98
C ASP A 353 7.31 25.50 29.82
N THR A 354 7.88 24.82 28.83
CA THR A 354 7.15 24.38 27.62
C THR A 354 7.26 22.88 27.33
N ARG A 355 8.11 22.15 28.06
CA ARG A 355 8.35 20.73 27.81
C ARG A 355 8.91 20.02 29.04
N PHE A 356 8.82 18.70 29.04
CA PHE A 356 9.63 17.86 29.92
C PHE A 356 10.93 17.52 29.21
N GLU A 357 12.05 17.89 29.78
CA GLU A 357 13.34 17.40 29.35
C GLU A 357 13.60 16.02 29.94
N ILE A 358 13.78 15.05 29.06
CA ILE A 358 14.11 13.68 29.48
C ILE A 358 15.62 13.54 29.51
N LEU A 359 16.18 13.29 30.68
CA LEU A 359 17.63 13.17 30.88
C LEU A 359 18.19 11.87 30.26
N ASP A 360 17.35 10.84 30.11
CA ASP A 360 17.70 9.56 29.52
C ASP A 360 16.90 9.28 28.24
N LYS A 361 17.43 8.38 27.39
CA LYS A 361 16.77 8.02 26.12
C LYS A 361 15.71 6.93 26.31
N ILE A 362 14.59 7.08 25.61
CA ILE A 362 13.60 6.03 25.45
C ILE A 362 14.04 5.10 24.31
N TYR A 363 14.23 3.83 24.61
CA TYR A 363 14.73 2.82 23.71
C TYR A 363 13.64 1.89 23.22
N PHE A 364 13.64 1.65 21.91
CA PHE A 364 12.79 0.67 21.27
C PHE A 364 13.63 -0.49 20.70
N ASN A 365 12.99 -1.62 20.41
CA ASN A 365 13.63 -2.65 19.63
C ASN A 365 13.91 -2.13 18.22
N SER A 366 14.94 -2.69 17.56
CA SER A 366 15.27 -2.28 16.20
C SER A 366 14.06 -2.40 15.29
N ASP A 367 13.82 -1.35 14.52
CA ASP A 367 12.73 -1.28 13.55
C ASP A 367 11.33 -1.62 14.12
N SER A 368 11.09 -1.21 15.38
CA SER A 368 9.90 -1.57 16.15
C SER A 368 9.45 -0.44 17.06
N ALA A 369 8.18 -0.48 17.42
CA ALA A 369 7.60 0.36 18.45
C ALA A 369 7.56 -0.31 19.85
N LYS A 370 8.12 -1.53 19.97
CA LYS A 370 8.17 -2.21 21.26
C LYS A 370 9.23 -1.60 22.14
N LEU A 371 8.81 -1.11 23.31
CA LEU A 371 9.69 -0.55 24.36
C LEU A 371 10.66 -1.61 24.89
N GLN A 372 11.88 -1.17 25.18
CA GLN A 372 12.88 -1.98 25.88
C GLN A 372 12.76 -1.76 27.38
N ARG A 373 13.01 -2.80 28.18
CA ARG A 373 12.91 -2.75 29.64
C ARG A 373 13.71 -1.62 30.30
N ARG A 374 14.86 -1.27 29.73
CA ARG A 374 15.70 -0.17 30.23
C ARG A 374 15.05 1.21 30.14
N SER A 375 13.97 1.36 29.38
CA SER A 375 13.21 2.60 29.30
C SER A 375 12.08 2.68 30.33
N HIS A 376 11.79 1.60 31.04
CA HIS A 376 10.68 1.57 31.98
C HIS A 376 10.91 2.55 33.13
N ALA A 377 12.11 2.57 33.74
CA ALA A 377 12.42 3.48 34.85
C ALA A 377 12.21 4.96 34.51
N VAL A 378 12.62 5.35 33.29
CA VAL A 378 12.39 6.72 32.78
C VAL A 378 10.91 7.01 32.60
N LEU A 379 10.15 6.06 32.05
CA LEU A 379 8.71 6.23 31.84
C LEU A 379 7.90 6.17 33.13
N ASP A 380 8.34 5.38 34.10
CA ASP A 380 7.76 5.35 35.45
C ASP A 380 7.93 6.71 36.10
N ASN A 381 9.12 7.31 36.00
CA ASN A 381 9.38 8.65 36.55
C ASN A 381 8.56 9.74 35.82
N VAL A 382 8.42 9.67 34.48
CA VAL A 382 7.50 10.56 33.74
C VAL A 382 6.08 10.44 34.26
N ALA A 383 5.63 9.22 34.55
CA ALA A 383 4.28 8.98 35.05
C ALA A 383 4.10 9.56 36.48
N GLU A 384 5.08 9.36 37.38
CA GLU A 384 5.09 9.91 38.73
C GLU A 384 4.98 11.44 38.70
N VAL A 385 5.82 12.11 37.94
CA VAL A 385 5.78 13.56 37.74
C VAL A 385 4.43 14.03 37.22
N LEU A 386 3.87 13.34 36.22
CA LEU A 386 2.56 13.68 35.69
C LEU A 386 1.41 13.50 36.70
N ILE A 387 1.52 12.54 37.57
CA ILE A 387 0.53 12.32 38.65
C ILE A 387 0.67 13.40 39.72
N ALA A 388 1.90 13.79 40.06
CA ALA A 388 2.18 14.85 41.05
C ALA A 388 1.72 16.24 40.54
N HIS A 389 1.63 16.42 39.22
CA HIS A 389 1.24 17.67 38.55
C HIS A 389 -0.14 17.57 37.84
N PRO A 390 -1.24 17.51 38.59
CA PRO A 390 -2.60 17.47 38.01
C PRO A 390 -2.99 18.75 37.27
N GLU A 391 -2.32 19.86 37.55
CA GLU A 391 -2.47 21.16 36.86
C GLU A 391 -1.99 21.13 35.41
N ILE A 392 -1.08 20.22 35.03
CA ILE A 392 -0.67 20.01 33.66
C ILE A 392 -1.81 19.29 32.89
N PRO A 393 -2.60 19.98 32.05
CA PRO A 393 -3.83 19.38 31.54
C PRO A 393 -3.55 18.34 30.45
N ILE A 394 -2.64 18.65 29.53
CA ILE A 394 -2.36 17.82 28.35
C ILE A 394 -0.87 17.81 28.05
N ILE A 395 -0.33 16.63 27.79
CA ILE A 395 1.03 16.43 27.30
C ILE A 395 0.97 15.78 25.91
N ARG A 396 1.77 16.31 25.00
CA ARG A 396 2.01 15.76 23.68
C ARG A 396 3.28 14.93 23.69
N VAL A 397 3.14 13.63 23.40
CA VAL A 397 4.24 12.69 23.21
C VAL A 397 4.62 12.67 21.75
N GLU A 398 5.75 13.29 21.39
CA GLU A 398 6.21 13.40 20.01
C GLU A 398 7.25 12.33 19.68
N GLY A 399 6.99 11.51 18.65
CA GLY A 399 7.93 10.51 18.16
C GLY A 399 8.69 11.00 16.94
N HIS A 400 10.01 10.80 16.91
CA HIS A 400 10.90 11.19 15.81
C HIS A 400 11.76 10.03 15.35
N THR A 401 12.13 10.05 14.06
CA THR A 401 13.09 9.13 13.46
C THR A 401 14.28 9.90 12.90
N ASP A 402 15.31 9.19 12.52
CA ASP A 402 16.33 9.74 11.64
C ASP A 402 15.83 9.72 10.17
N SER A 403 16.64 10.29 9.29
CA SER A 403 16.39 10.35 7.85
C SER A 403 16.71 9.05 7.10
N THR A 404 16.99 7.95 7.82
CA THR A 404 17.28 6.66 7.19
C THR A 404 15.96 5.96 6.85
N GLY A 405 15.78 5.63 5.58
CA GLY A 405 14.59 4.94 5.11
C GLY A 405 13.54 5.86 4.48
N ARG A 406 12.31 5.36 4.35
CA ARG A 406 11.22 6.11 3.71
C ARG A 406 10.53 7.05 4.68
N ALA A 407 10.30 8.29 4.26
CA ALA A 407 9.60 9.28 5.08
C ALA A 407 8.20 8.81 5.54
N THR A 408 7.46 8.08 4.68
CA THR A 408 6.15 7.51 5.04
C THR A 408 6.25 6.40 6.08
N TYR A 409 7.29 5.58 5.99
CA TYR A 409 7.59 4.56 6.99
C TYR A 409 8.00 5.20 8.32
N ASN A 410 8.92 6.17 8.27
CA ASN A 410 9.39 6.92 9.43
C ASN A 410 8.24 7.64 10.13
N MET A 411 7.30 8.21 9.37
CA MET A 411 6.09 8.80 9.92
C MET A 411 5.23 7.76 10.66
N GLY A 412 4.97 6.60 10.06
CA GLY A 412 4.21 5.53 10.70
C GLY A 412 4.94 4.91 11.91
N LEU A 413 6.27 4.73 11.83
CA LEU A 413 7.06 4.19 12.92
C LEU A 413 7.09 5.13 14.13
N SER A 414 7.31 6.43 13.90
CA SER A 414 7.31 7.45 14.94
C SER A 414 5.95 7.57 15.62
N GLN A 415 4.84 7.51 14.87
CA GLN A 415 3.48 7.49 15.40
C GLN A 415 3.26 6.29 16.32
N ARG A 416 3.60 5.09 15.88
CA ARG A 416 3.47 3.87 16.71
C ARG A 416 4.35 3.90 17.96
N ARG A 417 5.53 4.54 17.90
CA ARG A 417 6.42 4.73 19.06
C ARG A 417 5.80 5.67 20.08
N ALA A 418 5.30 6.82 19.64
CA ALA A 418 4.58 7.75 20.50
C ALA A 418 3.35 7.09 21.15
N GLU A 419 2.56 6.34 20.37
CA GLU A 419 1.42 5.57 20.89
C GLU A 419 1.82 4.49 21.91
N SER A 420 2.98 3.84 21.73
CA SER A 420 3.47 2.83 22.67
C SER A 420 3.93 3.45 23.99
N VAL A 421 4.54 4.63 23.94
CA VAL A 421 4.88 5.40 25.14
C VAL A 421 3.61 5.86 25.86
N ALA A 422 2.67 6.49 25.16
CA ALA A 422 1.42 6.94 25.77
C ALA A 422 0.63 5.77 26.38
N ARG A 423 0.62 4.63 25.74
CA ARG A 423 -0.01 3.42 26.26
C ARG A 423 0.66 2.94 27.54
N TYR A 424 1.99 2.91 27.58
CA TYR A 424 2.73 2.55 28.77
C TYR A 424 2.40 3.47 29.97
N LEU A 425 2.38 4.78 29.75
CA LEU A 425 2.03 5.77 30.76
C LEU A 425 0.59 5.60 31.30
N VAL A 426 -0.33 5.12 30.46
CA VAL A 426 -1.71 4.82 30.88
C VAL A 426 -1.79 3.49 31.64
N ASP A 427 -1.28 2.41 31.01
CA ASP A 427 -1.52 1.04 31.46
C ASP A 427 -0.66 0.67 32.69
N GLU A 428 0.59 1.12 32.71
CA GLU A 428 1.55 0.82 33.78
C GLU A 428 1.75 2.03 34.71
N GLY A 429 1.82 3.25 34.15
CA GLY A 429 2.07 4.47 34.91
C GLY A 429 0.82 5.08 35.53
N GLY A 430 -0.39 4.64 35.22
CA GLY A 430 -1.63 5.16 35.83
C GLY A 430 -2.05 6.57 35.38
N VAL A 431 -1.39 7.15 34.36
CA VAL A 431 -1.72 8.47 33.83
C VAL A 431 -3.07 8.41 33.09
N ARG A 432 -3.94 9.37 33.30
CA ARG A 432 -5.23 9.44 32.62
C ARG A 432 -5.04 9.63 31.12
N ARG A 433 -5.77 8.83 30.32
CA ARG A 433 -5.65 8.83 28.86
C ARG A 433 -5.94 10.18 28.19
N ASP A 434 -6.89 10.93 28.73
CA ASP A 434 -7.29 12.24 28.24
C ASP A 434 -6.23 13.34 28.40
N ARG A 435 -5.18 13.08 29.20
CA ARG A 435 -4.01 13.95 29.35
C ARG A 435 -2.90 13.70 28.33
N LEU A 436 -3.02 12.70 27.46
CA LEU A 436 -1.94 12.29 26.57
C LEU A 436 -2.39 12.36 25.09
N ILE A 437 -1.61 13.09 24.29
CA ILE A 437 -1.71 13.13 22.82
C ILE A 437 -0.44 12.49 22.28
N ALA A 438 -0.57 11.41 21.48
CA ALA A 438 0.57 10.76 20.84
C ALA A 438 0.65 11.17 19.36
N GLU A 439 1.79 11.71 18.94
CA GLU A 439 2.00 12.25 17.61
C GLU A 439 3.36 11.86 17.03
N GLY A 440 3.37 11.38 15.78
CA GLY A 440 4.60 11.01 15.09
C GLY A 440 4.98 12.03 14.02
N PHE A 441 6.20 12.51 14.05
CA PHE A 441 6.74 13.48 13.11
C PHE A 441 7.73 12.86 12.10
N GLY A 442 8.02 11.55 12.22
CA GLY A 442 9.00 10.92 11.36
C GLY A 442 10.34 11.67 11.37
N GLU A 443 10.89 11.94 10.20
CA GLU A 443 12.13 12.68 10.00
C GLU A 443 11.94 14.19 9.76
N THR A 444 10.71 14.71 9.88
CA THR A 444 10.37 16.09 9.48
C THR A 444 10.90 17.16 10.44
N ARG A 445 11.24 16.78 11.68
CA ARG A 445 11.75 17.67 12.73
C ARG A 445 13.07 17.14 13.30
N PRO A 446 14.17 17.18 12.53
CA PRO A 446 15.47 16.69 13.01
C PRO A 446 16.07 17.66 14.03
N LEU A 447 16.66 17.12 15.14
CA LEU A 447 17.52 17.91 16.04
C LEU A 447 18.84 18.26 15.35
N VAL A 448 19.38 17.32 14.59
CA VAL A 448 20.59 17.51 13.81
C VAL A 448 20.21 17.45 12.33
N PRO A 449 20.04 18.59 11.66
CA PRO A 449 19.85 18.62 10.21
C PRO A 449 21.03 17.96 9.49
N ASP A 450 20.78 17.34 8.33
CA ASP A 450 21.81 16.70 7.49
C ASP A 450 22.70 15.69 8.23
N ALA A 451 22.10 14.92 9.13
CA ALA A 451 22.79 13.92 9.93
C ALA A 451 23.30 12.76 9.05
N HIS A 452 24.62 12.58 8.96
CA HIS A 452 25.26 11.49 8.20
C HIS A 452 26.06 10.53 9.09
N THR A 453 26.33 10.89 10.33
CA THR A 453 27.05 10.02 11.28
C THR A 453 26.07 9.21 12.12
N LYS A 454 26.48 8.00 12.56
CA LYS A 454 25.67 7.17 13.45
C LYS A 454 25.25 7.91 14.72
N MET A 455 26.10 8.79 15.25
CA MET A 455 25.83 9.58 16.45
C MET A 455 24.75 10.64 16.16
N ALA A 456 24.87 11.40 15.10
CA ALA A 456 23.88 12.41 14.70
C ALA A 456 22.51 11.80 14.37
N LEU A 457 22.50 10.69 13.62
CA LEU A 457 21.27 9.93 13.37
C LEU A 457 20.63 9.42 14.67
N ALA A 458 21.43 8.98 15.66
CA ALA A 458 20.91 8.53 16.95
C ALA A 458 20.32 9.67 17.80
N GLN A 459 20.69 10.93 17.58
CA GLN A 459 20.08 12.08 18.22
C GLN A 459 18.68 12.38 17.65
N ASN A 460 18.50 12.16 16.36
CA ASN A 460 17.21 12.36 15.69
C ASN A 460 16.19 11.27 16.09
N ARG A 461 16.63 10.05 16.45
CA ARG A 461 15.76 8.97 16.94
C ARG A 461 15.42 9.19 18.42
N ARG A 462 14.33 9.91 18.68
CA ARG A 462 13.93 10.32 20.03
C ARG A 462 12.43 10.34 20.23
N VAL A 463 12.03 10.48 21.48
CA VAL A 463 10.67 10.86 21.91
C VAL A 463 10.80 12.09 22.76
N GLU A 464 9.96 13.08 22.52
CA GLU A 464 9.85 14.32 23.29
C GLU A 464 8.48 14.42 23.93
N PHE A 465 8.41 15.17 25.06
CA PHE A 465 7.17 15.45 25.77
C PHE A 465 7.00 16.97 25.85
N HIS A 466 5.99 17.47 25.17
CA HIS A 466 5.67 18.88 25.12
C HIS A 466 4.44 19.22 25.92
N LEU A 467 4.53 20.26 26.72
CA LEU A 467 3.39 20.82 27.44
C LEU A 467 2.49 21.54 26.44
N ASN A 468 1.23 21.19 26.39
CA ASN A 468 0.26 21.80 25.46
C ASN A 468 -0.63 22.79 26.18
N TYR A 469 0.01 23.73 26.91
CA TYR A 469 -0.67 24.85 27.54
C TYR A 469 0.28 26.06 27.57
N THR A 470 -0.28 27.26 27.65
CA THR A 470 0.45 28.50 27.85
C THR A 470 0.17 28.99 29.26
N ILE A 471 1.21 29.23 30.04
CA ILE A 471 1.10 29.87 31.36
C ILE A 471 0.70 31.33 31.10
N ALA A 472 -0.42 31.79 31.64
CA ALA A 472 -0.78 33.19 31.56
C ALA A 472 0.20 33.98 32.43
N GLU A 473 0.99 34.83 31.83
CA GLU A 473 1.74 35.85 32.58
C GLU A 473 0.72 36.67 33.38
N SER A 474 0.94 36.78 34.69
CA SER A 474 0.17 37.69 35.55
C SER A 474 0.31 39.09 34.95
N PRO A 475 -0.81 39.86 34.80
CA PRO A 475 -0.68 41.24 34.31
C PRO A 475 0.21 42.01 35.32
N GLU A 476 1.38 42.44 34.79
CA GLU A 476 2.21 43.37 35.51
C GLU A 476 1.29 44.52 35.92
N THR A 477 1.18 44.78 37.23
CA THR A 477 0.54 45.97 37.78
C THR A 477 1.34 47.15 37.28
N GLU A 478 0.89 47.74 36.14
CA GLU A 478 1.31 49.10 35.77
C GLU A 478 1.07 50.01 36.97
N GLY A 479 2.16 50.36 37.63
CA GLY A 479 2.14 51.34 38.73
C GLY A 479 1.60 52.67 38.18
N GLU A 480 0.44 53.04 38.67
CA GLU A 480 -0.07 54.41 38.52
C GLU A 480 0.97 55.43 39.02
N ASN A 481 1.75 55.96 38.11
CA ASN A 481 2.41 57.24 38.35
C ASN A 481 1.39 58.37 38.08
N GLU A 482 0.62 58.69 39.08
CA GLU A 482 -0.05 59.99 39.15
C GLU A 482 1.04 61.07 39.29
N GLU A 483 1.41 61.68 38.16
CA GLU A 483 2.14 62.93 38.17
C GLU A 483 1.16 64.11 38.30
N SER A 484 1.03 64.52 39.56
CA SER A 484 0.35 65.76 39.92
C SER A 484 1.03 66.97 39.28
N SER A 485 0.36 67.63 38.34
CA SER A 485 0.71 68.99 37.95
C SER A 485 -0.47 69.89 38.24
N GLU A 486 -0.36 70.70 39.30
CA GLU A 486 -0.98 71.98 39.49
C GLU A 486 0.06 73.11 39.41
N PRO A 487 -0.40 74.35 39.26
CA PRO A 487 -1.54 74.96 38.57
C PRO A 487 -1.19 75.70 37.32
#